data_67e3db9e7ad9b30b48121de2536de1ee
#
_entry.id   67e3db9e7ad9b30b48121de2536de1ee
#
_cell.length_a   1.000
_cell.length_b   1.000
_cell.length_c   1.000
_cell.angle_alpha   90.00
_cell.angle_beta   90.00
_cell.angle_gamma   90.00
#
_symmetry.space_group_name_H-M   'P 1'
#
loop_
_entity.id
_entity.type
_entity.pdbx_description
1 polymer ?
#
loop_
_entity_poly.entity_id
_entity_poly.type
_entity_poly.pdbx_seq_one_letter_code
_entity_poly.pdbx_strand_id
1 'polypeptide(L)'
;MPLLFLFLHHLLLYNRSSNPKKKGLILANSVGVIDKDYYGNPDNDGHIMFAFYNIKEEDVEIKKGEAIGQAVFQKYLMADGDNAEGERVGGFGSTTK
;
A
#
# COMPACT_ATOMS: atom_id res chain seq x y z
N MET A 1 -11.02 9.81 3.90
CA MET A 1 -11.52 8.71 3.09
C MET A 1 -12.56 7.95 3.85
N PRO A 2 -13.72 7.73 3.29
CA PRO A 2 -14.79 7.07 4.01
C PRO A 2 -14.47 5.61 4.28
N LEU A 3 -14.80 5.17 5.47
CA LEU A 3 -14.58 3.78 5.84
C LEU A 3 -15.35 2.83 4.94
N LEU A 4 -16.56 3.19 4.56
CA LEU A 4 -17.35 2.32 3.71
C LEU A 4 -16.65 2.07 2.38
N PHE A 5 -16.02 3.09 1.85
CA PHE A 5 -15.31 2.92 0.60
C PHE A 5 -14.15 1.94 0.77
N LEU A 6 -13.40 2.06 1.85
CA LEU A 6 -12.30 1.14 2.09
C LEU A 6 -12.77 -0.27 2.35
N PHE A 7 -14.01 -0.43 2.85
CA PHE A 7 -14.52 -1.75 3.09
C PHE A 7 -14.59 -2.56 1.80
N LEU A 8 -14.84 -1.89 0.67
CA LEU A 8 -14.95 -2.56 -0.62
C LEU A 8 -13.73 -2.38 -1.51
N HIS A 9 -12.77 -1.61 -1.06
CA HIS A 9 -11.62 -1.28 -1.88
C HIS A 9 -10.36 -1.29 -1.05
N HIS A 10 -9.25 -1.53 -1.73
CA HIS A 10 -7.95 -1.29 -1.14
C HIS A 10 -7.40 -0.03 -1.76
N LEU A 11 -6.63 0.71 -1.01
CA LEU A 11 -5.87 1.81 -1.57
C LEU A 11 -4.45 1.33 -1.71
N LEU A 12 -3.93 1.32 -2.92
CA LEU A 12 -2.58 0.84 -3.18
C LEU A 12 -1.66 2.02 -3.39
N LEU A 13 -0.51 1.98 -2.76
CA LEU A 13 0.47 3.03 -2.86
C LEU A 13 1.62 2.56 -3.72
N TYR A 14 1.86 3.27 -4.79
CA TYR A 14 2.92 2.91 -5.74
C TYR A 14 3.99 3.97 -5.75
N ASN A 15 5.20 3.55 -5.97
CA ASN A 15 6.31 4.48 -6.14
C ASN A 15 6.13 5.26 -7.44
N ARG A 16 6.71 6.44 -7.49
CA ARG A 16 6.75 7.15 -8.75
C ARG A 16 7.75 6.47 -9.64
N SER A 17 7.42 6.27 -10.91
CA SER A 17 8.26 5.48 -11.81
C SER A 17 9.66 6.04 -11.98
N SER A 18 9.83 7.33 -11.82
CA SER A 18 11.15 7.93 -12.00
C SER A 18 12.02 7.88 -10.75
N ASN A 19 11.44 7.54 -9.60
CA ASN A 19 12.20 7.58 -8.36
C ASN A 19 13.38 6.63 -8.30
N PRO A 20 13.27 5.39 -8.73
CA PRO A 20 14.41 4.50 -8.56
C PRO A 20 15.63 4.97 -9.33
N LYS A 21 15.43 5.43 -10.55
CA LYS A 21 16.56 5.82 -11.35
C LYS A 21 17.07 7.20 -11.04
N LYS A 22 16.18 8.16 -10.90
CA LYS A 22 16.61 9.52 -10.70
C LYS A 22 16.99 9.84 -9.28
N LYS A 23 16.30 9.28 -8.33
CA LYS A 23 16.54 9.63 -6.94
C LYS A 23 17.06 8.47 -6.12
N GLY A 24 17.08 7.28 -6.66
CA GLY A 24 17.50 6.12 -5.90
C GLY A 24 16.55 5.75 -4.79
N LEU A 25 15.27 6.07 -4.96
CA LEU A 25 14.27 5.79 -3.94
C LEU A 25 13.40 4.63 -4.36
N ILE A 26 13.31 3.63 -3.52
CA ILE A 26 12.42 2.51 -3.77
C ILE A 26 11.52 2.34 -2.56
N LEU A 27 10.29 1.97 -2.79
CA LEU A 27 9.38 1.79 -1.68
C LEU A 27 9.80 0.60 -0.83
N ALA A 28 9.81 0.82 0.45
CA ALA A 28 10.30 -0.20 1.38
C ALA A 28 9.49 -1.48 1.31
N ASN A 29 8.21 -1.36 1.04
CA ASN A 29 7.34 -2.53 0.99
C ASN A 29 6.80 -2.80 -0.41
N SER A 30 7.49 -2.33 -1.41
CA SER A 30 7.13 -2.52 -2.82
C SER A 30 5.83 -1.82 -3.20
N VAL A 31 4.72 -2.27 -2.72
CA VAL A 31 3.42 -1.64 -2.92
C VAL A 31 2.78 -1.57 -1.56
N GLY A 32 2.40 -0.40 -1.13
CA GLY A 32 1.71 -0.27 0.15
C GLY A 32 0.24 -0.63 -0.02
N VAL A 33 -0.34 -1.29 0.95
CA VAL A 33 -1.74 -1.65 0.89
C VAL A 33 -2.43 -1.05 2.11
N ILE A 34 -3.44 -0.24 1.85
CA ILE A 34 -4.22 0.38 2.90
C ILE A 34 -5.62 -0.20 2.80
N ASP A 35 -6.08 -0.82 3.84
CA ASP A 35 -7.41 -1.39 3.83
C ASP A 35 -8.24 -0.81 4.97
N LYS A 36 -9.41 -1.35 5.18
CA LYS A 36 -10.31 -0.76 6.16
C LYS A 36 -9.76 -0.82 7.58
N ASP A 37 -8.90 -1.78 7.84
CA ASP A 37 -8.36 -1.91 9.18
C ASP A 37 -7.38 -0.80 9.53
N TYR A 38 -6.86 -0.11 8.54
CA TYR A 38 -5.93 0.96 8.80
C TYR A 38 -6.66 2.26 9.15
N TYR A 39 -7.93 2.37 8.81
CA TYR A 39 -8.67 3.57 9.06
C TYR A 39 -8.77 3.78 10.56
N GLY A 40 -8.34 4.94 11.03
CA GLY A 40 -8.37 5.21 12.45
C GLY A 40 -7.40 4.39 13.27
N ASN A 41 -6.36 3.89 12.65
CA ASN A 41 -5.38 3.08 13.34
C ASN A 41 -4.91 3.78 14.61
N PRO A 42 -4.96 3.14 15.75
CA PRO A 42 -4.63 3.81 17.01
C PRO A 42 -3.20 4.28 17.13
N ASP A 43 -2.29 3.69 16.38
CA ASP A 43 -0.91 4.11 16.48
C ASP A 43 -0.66 5.44 15.81
N ASN A 44 -1.35 5.74 14.75
CA ASN A 44 -1.09 6.97 14.01
C ASN A 44 -2.34 7.56 13.41
N ASP A 45 -3.50 7.15 13.90
CA ASP A 45 -4.78 7.67 13.46
C ASP A 45 -4.99 7.50 11.96
N GLY A 46 -4.44 6.42 11.40
CA GLY A 46 -4.62 6.14 9.98
C GLY A 46 -3.84 7.04 9.06
N HIS A 47 -2.76 7.63 9.56
CA HIS A 47 -1.93 8.52 8.74
C HIS A 47 -1.24 7.70 7.66
N ILE A 48 -1.44 8.07 6.40
CA ILE A 48 -0.86 7.36 5.28
C ILE A 48 0.53 7.88 5.02
N MET A 49 1.49 6.98 4.92
CA MET A 49 2.88 7.36 4.75
C MET A 49 3.52 6.54 3.68
N PHE A 50 4.49 7.13 3.00
CA PHE A 50 5.34 6.41 2.06
C PHE A 50 6.69 6.23 2.73
N ALA A 51 7.19 5.00 2.76
CA ALA A 51 8.50 4.72 3.32
C ALA A 51 9.42 4.29 2.20
N PHE A 52 10.58 4.88 2.14
CA PHE A 52 11.53 4.60 1.07
C PHE A 52 12.86 4.14 1.60
N TYR A 53 13.52 3.30 0.83
CA TYR A 53 14.94 3.09 1.01
C TYR A 53 15.66 4.00 0.02
N ASN A 54 16.73 4.63 0.47
CA ASN A 54 17.58 5.42 -0.41
C ASN A 54 18.77 4.53 -0.77
N ILE A 55 18.83 4.09 -2.03
CA ILE A 55 19.86 3.17 -2.43
C ILE A 55 21.08 3.88 -3.03
N LYS A 56 21.08 5.19 -3.04
CA LYS A 56 22.25 5.94 -3.46
C LYS A 56 23.08 6.32 -2.24
N GLU A 57 24.29 6.70 -2.48
CA GLU A 57 25.14 7.07 -1.35
C GLU A 57 24.94 8.49 -0.91
N GLU A 58 24.44 9.35 -1.77
CA GLU A 58 24.22 10.70 -1.35
C GLU A 58 22.83 10.90 -0.81
N ASP A 59 22.64 11.93 -0.06
CA ASP A 59 21.33 12.25 0.48
C ASP A 59 20.38 12.65 -0.63
N VAL A 60 19.11 12.39 -0.41
CA VAL A 60 18.09 12.74 -1.35
C VAL A 60 17.12 13.68 -0.66
N GLU A 61 16.80 14.78 -1.26
CA GLU A 61 15.88 15.73 -0.71
C GLU A 61 14.55 15.63 -1.45
N ILE A 62 13.46 15.54 -0.70
CA ILE A 62 12.13 15.58 -1.28
C ILE A 62 11.52 16.89 -0.82
N LYS A 63 11.21 17.75 -1.75
CA LYS A 63 10.71 19.07 -1.40
C LYS A 63 9.22 19.05 -1.23
N LYS A 64 8.73 20.00 -0.43
CA LYS A 64 7.31 20.09 -0.23
C LYS A 64 6.62 20.29 -1.58
N GLY A 65 5.56 19.56 -1.80
CA GLY A 65 4.82 19.68 -3.04
C GLY A 65 5.31 18.76 -4.15
N GLU A 66 6.44 18.11 -3.92
CA GLU A 66 6.99 17.25 -4.94
C GLU A 66 6.23 15.92 -4.97
N ALA A 67 5.94 15.41 -6.16
CA ALA A 67 5.26 14.12 -6.28
C ALA A 67 6.22 13.00 -5.95
N ILE A 68 5.81 12.11 -5.06
CA ILE A 68 6.67 11.01 -4.66
C ILE A 68 6.09 9.65 -5.01
N GLY A 69 4.85 9.60 -5.38
CA GLY A 69 4.21 8.33 -5.69
C GLY A 69 2.78 8.58 -6.08
N GLN A 70 2.02 7.51 -6.10
CA GLN A 70 0.61 7.67 -6.41
C GLN A 70 -0.20 6.65 -5.65
N ALA A 71 -1.46 6.92 -5.49
CA ALA A 71 -2.37 6.04 -4.80
C ALA A 71 -3.49 5.67 -5.75
N VAL A 72 -3.83 4.40 -5.78
CA VAL A 72 -4.84 3.90 -6.69
C VAL A 72 -5.80 3.05 -5.90
N PHE A 73 -7.09 3.29 -6.05
CA PHE A 73 -8.06 2.43 -5.42
C PHE A 73 -8.27 1.20 -6.28
N GLN A 74 -8.35 0.06 -5.64
CA GLN A 74 -8.63 -1.17 -6.35
C GLN A 74 -9.75 -1.89 -5.61
N LYS A 75 -10.82 -2.18 -6.32
CA LYS A 75 -11.92 -2.92 -5.76
C LYS A 75 -11.54 -4.37 -5.66
N TYR A 76 -11.92 -5.01 -4.57
CA TYR A 76 -11.71 -6.44 -4.48
C TYR A 76 -13.05 -7.13 -4.40
N LEU A 77 -13.08 -8.37 -4.82
CA LEU A 77 -14.30 -9.14 -4.84
C LEU A 77 -14.27 -10.12 -3.73
N MET A 78 -15.43 -10.35 -3.13
CA MET A 78 -15.55 -11.37 -2.14
C MET A 78 -16.00 -12.62 -2.84
N ALA A 79 -15.40 -13.72 -2.49
CA ALA A 79 -15.82 -14.93 -3.10
C ALA A 79 -17.18 -15.23 -2.64
N ASP A 80 -17.95 -15.89 -3.51
CA ASP A 80 -19.20 -16.13 -3.20
C ASP A 80 -19.32 -16.99 -2.08
N GLY A 81 -19.95 -16.79 -1.24
CA GLY A 81 -20.10 -17.55 -0.14
C GLY A 81 -18.89 -17.54 0.64
N ASP A 82 -18.11 -16.78 0.39
CA ASP A 82 -17.03 -16.83 0.98
C ASP A 82 -17.05 -16.40 2.14
N ASN A 83 -17.07 -16.64 2.58
CA ASN A 83 -17.18 -16.33 3.57
C ASN A 83 -16.06 -16.52 4.07
N ALA A 84 -15.62 -16.32 3.94
CA ALA A 84 -14.59 -16.24 4.49
C ALA A 84 -14.10 -17.22 5.21
N GLU A 85 -14.69 -17.87 5.57
CA GLU A 85 -14.29 -18.66 6.34
C GLU A 85 -13.59 -19.35 5.70
N GLY A 86 -13.45 -19.38 5.13
CA GLY A 86 -12.84 -19.98 4.63
C GLY A 86 -12.00 -20.36 4.19
N GLU A 87 -12.01 -20.69 3.62
CA GLU A 87 -11.33 -21.28 3.09
C GLU A 87 -10.46 -20.75 2.25
N ARG A 88 -9.66 -20.54 2.37
CA ARG A 88 -8.85 -20.07 1.75
C ARG A 88 -8.08 -20.97 1.20
N VAL A 89 -8.02 -21.27 0.34
CA VAL A 89 -7.49 -22.11 -0.20
C VAL A 89 -6.46 -21.67 -0.88
N GLY A 90 -5.63 -21.78 -0.86
CA GLY A 90 -4.66 -21.55 -1.52
C GLY A 90 -4.28 -20.54 -2.25
N GLY A 91 -4.09 -19.80 -2.55
CA GLY A 91 -3.64 -18.94 -3.37
C GLY A 91 -2.20 -18.93 -3.28
N PHE A 92 -1.52 -18.11 -3.94
CA PHE A 92 -0.25 -18.07 -3.90
C PHE A 92 0.31 -17.84 -2.68
N GLY A 93 1.13 -18.34 -2.23
CA GLY A 93 1.68 -18.08 -1.06
C GLY A 93 1.00 -18.37 0.10
N SER A 94 0.00 -18.89 0.01
CA SER A 94 -0.71 -19.05 1.14
C SER A 94 -0.27 -20.20 1.74
N THR A 95 -0.12 -20.58 2.05
CA THR A 95 0.20 -21.48 2.57
C THR A 95 0.86 -22.09 2.71
N THR A 96 1.19 -22.34 2.79
CA THR A 96 1.69 -22.88 2.99
C THR A 96 2.02 -23.53 3.44
N LYS A 97 2.08 -23.57 3.55
CA LYS A 97 2.44 -24.06 3.87
C LYS A 97 2.64 -24.43 4.11
#